data_07f0d57ec039835b4620a65e64cab43b
#
_entry.id   07f0d57ec039835b4620a65e64cab43b
#
_cell.length_a   1.000
_cell.length_b   1.000
_cell.length_c   1.000
_cell.angle_alpha   90.00
_cell.angle_beta   90.00
_cell.angle_gamma   90.00
#
_symmetry.space_group_name_H-M   'P 1'
#
loop_
_entity.id
_entity.type
_entity.pdbx_description
1 polymer ?
#
loop_
_entity_poly.entity_id
_entity_poly.type
_entity_poly.pdbx_seq_one_letter_code
_entity_poly.pdbx_strand_id
1 'polypeptide(L)'
;GPEFSIDGHSYRLQDDGKGHIAHGGKPGFQNRVWDVMQADRQKIVLQYVSPNGENGFPGELTVTLTYTLTDRNSVDVDFKAETTKPTVLNLTNHSFFNISGDLSRTVLSQNLWIDSNRIAEYDKGKNVAGKLLGVRNTPFDFTKPHQIGKRIDSDDAQLAVTGGYDHSFLLRHPGDMRNPAAILYDAQSGRTLTV
;
A
#
# COMPACT_ATOMS: atom_id res chain seq x y z
N GLY A 1 2.52 -2.04 17.35
CA GLY A 1 2.16 -3.04 18.38
C GLY A 1 0.67 -3.32 18.38
N PRO A 2 0.20 -4.27 19.16
CA PRO A 2 -1.22 -4.67 19.18
C PRO A 2 -2.12 -3.73 20.02
N GLU A 3 -1.61 -2.59 20.44
CA GLU A 3 -2.34 -1.66 21.29
C GLU A 3 -2.17 -0.22 20.82
N PHE A 4 -3.25 0.55 20.92
CA PHE A 4 -3.26 1.99 20.66
C PHE A 4 -4.25 2.69 21.60
N SER A 5 -4.14 4.02 21.73
CA SER A 5 -5.05 4.80 22.56
C SER A 5 -5.67 5.94 21.76
N ILE A 6 -6.96 6.18 21.98
CA ILE A 6 -7.72 7.31 21.44
C ILE A 6 -8.49 7.94 22.62
N ASP A 7 -8.36 9.25 22.81
CA ASP A 7 -9.07 10.03 23.85
C ASP A 7 -8.92 9.43 25.26
N GLY A 8 -7.71 8.93 25.58
CA GLY A 8 -7.40 8.32 26.87
C GLY A 8 -7.91 6.88 27.07
N HIS A 9 -8.58 6.29 26.09
CA HIS A 9 -9.01 4.90 26.11
C HIS A 9 -8.01 4.03 25.34
N SER A 10 -7.53 2.94 25.95
CA SER A 10 -6.65 1.96 25.31
C SER A 10 -7.48 0.85 24.66
N TYR A 11 -7.10 0.51 23.45
CA TYR A 11 -7.71 -0.57 22.66
C TYR A 11 -6.63 -1.59 22.32
N ARG A 12 -6.95 -2.85 22.58
CA ARG A 12 -6.09 -3.97 22.21
C ARG A 12 -6.64 -4.63 20.96
N LEU A 13 -5.83 -4.67 19.92
CA LEU A 13 -6.15 -5.33 18.68
C LEU A 13 -5.88 -6.84 18.76
N GLN A 14 -6.59 -7.61 17.96
CA GLN A 14 -6.37 -9.04 17.85
C GLN A 14 -5.11 -9.28 17.01
N ASP A 15 -4.02 -9.63 17.69
CA ASP A 15 -2.73 -9.88 17.05
C ASP A 15 -2.61 -11.32 16.50
N ASP A 16 -1.50 -11.60 15.79
CA ASP A 16 -1.19 -12.91 15.23
C ASP A 16 -0.51 -13.87 16.24
N GLY A 17 -0.52 -13.51 17.53
CA GLY A 17 0.18 -14.23 18.61
C GLY A 17 1.67 -13.88 18.72
N LYS A 18 2.19 -13.01 17.85
CA LYS A 18 3.59 -12.53 17.85
C LYS A 18 3.71 -11.04 18.15
N GLY A 19 2.60 -10.41 18.54
CA GLY A 19 2.53 -8.98 18.79
C GLY A 19 2.46 -8.12 17.54
N HIS A 20 2.13 -8.72 16.39
CA HIS A 20 2.01 -8.04 15.11
C HIS A 20 0.55 -8.01 14.64
N ILE A 21 0.21 -6.93 13.97
CA ILE A 21 -1.04 -6.79 13.23
C ILE A 21 -0.69 -6.32 11.82
N ALA A 22 -0.92 -7.18 10.86
CA ALA A 22 -0.80 -6.86 9.45
C ALA A 22 -2.19 -6.69 8.83
N HIS A 23 -2.33 -5.68 7.98
CA HIS A 23 -3.52 -5.48 7.15
C HIS A 23 -4.85 -5.45 7.91
N GLY A 24 -4.87 -4.89 9.13
CA GLY A 24 -6.08 -4.76 9.93
C GLY A 24 -6.51 -6.02 10.70
N GLY A 25 -5.65 -7.05 10.76
CA GLY A 25 -5.91 -8.29 11.51
C GLY A 25 -6.33 -9.47 10.65
N LYS A 26 -6.77 -10.55 11.30
CA LYS A 26 -7.21 -11.79 10.63
C LYS A 26 -8.62 -12.20 11.12
N PRO A 27 -9.61 -12.22 10.20
CA PRO A 27 -9.53 -11.81 8.79
C PRO A 27 -9.53 -10.28 8.63
N GLY A 28 -8.67 -9.75 7.75
CA GLY A 28 -8.73 -8.35 7.36
C GLY A 28 -9.78 -8.12 6.27
N PHE A 29 -9.95 -6.87 5.83
CA PHE A 29 -10.98 -6.49 4.84
C PHE A 29 -10.82 -7.19 3.49
N GLN A 30 -9.61 -7.58 3.12
CA GLN A 30 -9.33 -8.39 1.91
C GLN A 30 -9.90 -9.81 1.97
N ASN A 31 -10.27 -10.30 3.17
CA ASN A 31 -10.86 -11.62 3.38
C ASN A 31 -12.36 -11.55 3.72
N ARG A 32 -12.97 -10.39 3.60
CA ARG A 32 -14.40 -10.19 3.82
C ARG A 32 -15.16 -10.24 2.49
N VAL A 33 -16.40 -10.65 2.57
CA VAL A 33 -17.33 -10.52 1.45
C VAL A 33 -17.90 -9.10 1.49
N TRP A 34 -17.82 -8.41 0.37
CA TRP A 34 -18.35 -7.06 0.21
C TRP A 34 -19.65 -7.08 -0.56
N ASP A 35 -20.60 -6.24 -0.17
CA ASP A 35 -21.82 -6.05 -0.90
C ASP A 35 -21.59 -5.22 -2.16
N VAL A 36 -22.16 -5.65 -3.30
CA VAL A 36 -22.10 -4.89 -4.55
C VAL A 36 -23.24 -3.88 -4.58
N MET A 37 -22.93 -2.60 -4.38
CA MET A 37 -23.91 -1.52 -4.39
C MET A 37 -24.24 -1.03 -5.79
N GLN A 38 -23.27 -1.11 -6.71
CA GLN A 38 -23.40 -0.77 -8.11
C GLN A 38 -22.38 -1.56 -8.93
N ALA A 39 -22.77 -2.01 -10.11
CA ALA A 39 -21.83 -2.55 -11.10
C ALA A 39 -22.34 -2.23 -12.49
N ASP A 40 -21.49 -1.60 -13.31
CA ASP A 40 -21.71 -1.32 -14.71
C ASP A 40 -20.43 -1.52 -15.53
N ARG A 41 -20.37 -1.04 -16.77
CA ARG A 41 -19.20 -1.28 -17.64
C ARG A 41 -17.92 -0.59 -17.17
N GLN A 42 -18.02 0.51 -16.45
CA GLN A 42 -16.88 1.35 -16.09
C GLN A 42 -16.72 1.51 -14.58
N LYS A 43 -17.74 1.15 -13.80
CA LYS A 43 -17.75 1.39 -12.35
C LYS A 43 -18.23 0.19 -11.57
N ILE A 44 -17.55 -0.09 -10.47
CA ILE A 44 -18.04 -0.96 -9.41
C ILE A 44 -17.96 -0.24 -8.07
N VAL A 45 -19.05 -0.30 -7.31
CA VAL A 45 -19.13 0.24 -5.94
C VAL A 45 -19.37 -0.93 -5.00
N LEU A 46 -18.47 -1.10 -4.08
CA LEU A 46 -18.48 -2.14 -3.07
C LEU A 46 -18.66 -1.51 -1.69
N GLN A 47 -19.38 -2.17 -0.80
CA GLN A 47 -19.52 -1.72 0.58
C GLN A 47 -19.26 -2.87 1.55
N TYR A 48 -18.58 -2.55 2.64
CA TYR A 48 -18.43 -3.45 3.78
C TYR A 48 -18.74 -2.70 5.07
N VAL A 49 -19.51 -3.31 5.94
CA VAL A 49 -19.81 -2.81 7.30
C VAL A 49 -19.05 -3.68 8.30
N SER A 50 -17.98 -3.12 8.84
CA SER A 50 -17.19 -3.74 9.91
C SER A 50 -17.89 -3.46 11.26
N PRO A 51 -18.36 -4.47 12.00
CA PRO A 51 -19.04 -4.25 13.25
C PRO A 51 -18.13 -3.67 14.32
N ASN A 52 -18.70 -2.94 15.28
CA ASN A 52 -17.94 -2.42 16.42
C ASN A 52 -17.19 -3.54 17.15
N GLY A 53 -15.87 -3.37 17.29
CA GLY A 53 -14.99 -4.33 17.97
C GLY A 53 -14.39 -5.39 17.03
N GLU A 54 -14.65 -5.35 15.73
CA GLU A 54 -14.00 -6.26 14.78
C GLU A 54 -12.47 -6.10 14.87
N ASN A 55 -11.76 -7.22 15.05
CA ASN A 55 -10.30 -7.27 15.27
C ASN A 55 -9.80 -6.36 16.41
N GLY A 56 -10.68 -5.89 17.30
CA GLY A 56 -10.40 -4.98 18.42
C GLY A 56 -10.52 -3.49 18.09
N PHE A 57 -10.90 -3.12 16.85
CA PHE A 57 -11.12 -1.72 16.48
C PHE A 57 -12.46 -1.19 17.00
N PRO A 58 -12.49 0.00 17.66
CA PRO A 58 -13.74 0.59 18.13
C PRO A 58 -14.56 1.19 16.98
N GLY A 59 -15.86 1.23 17.21
CA GLY A 59 -16.84 1.79 16.28
C GLY A 59 -17.28 0.80 15.20
N GLU A 60 -18.52 0.90 14.79
CA GLU A 60 -18.95 0.32 13.53
C GLU A 60 -18.41 1.19 12.41
N LEU A 61 -17.79 0.57 11.40
CA LEU A 61 -17.16 1.26 10.28
C LEU A 61 -17.80 0.80 8.98
N THR A 62 -18.45 1.72 8.28
CA THR A 62 -18.93 1.51 6.91
C THR A 62 -17.88 2.00 5.94
N VAL A 63 -17.36 1.10 5.09
CA VAL A 63 -16.41 1.43 4.02
C VAL A 63 -17.09 1.24 2.68
N THR A 64 -17.04 2.28 1.85
CA THR A 64 -17.44 2.23 0.45
C THR A 64 -16.19 2.35 -0.42
N LEU A 65 -15.96 1.37 -1.26
CA LEU A 65 -14.85 1.29 -2.22
C LEU A 65 -15.40 1.42 -3.63
N THR A 66 -14.92 2.40 -4.38
CA THR A 66 -15.31 2.61 -5.76
C THR A 66 -14.12 2.43 -6.68
N TYR A 67 -14.26 1.57 -7.68
CA TYR A 67 -13.35 1.50 -8.82
C TYR A 67 -14.04 2.11 -10.03
N THR A 68 -13.34 3.00 -10.72
CA THR A 68 -13.83 3.59 -11.98
C THR A 68 -12.79 3.43 -13.08
N LEU A 69 -13.13 2.72 -14.15
CA LEU A 69 -12.32 2.67 -15.36
C LEU A 69 -12.70 3.87 -16.23
N THR A 70 -11.72 4.75 -16.46
CA THR A 70 -11.96 5.98 -17.23
C THR A 70 -11.65 5.80 -18.72
N ASP A 71 -12.20 6.66 -19.56
CA ASP A 71 -11.91 6.68 -21.02
C ASP A 71 -10.47 7.14 -21.32
N ARG A 72 -9.69 7.53 -20.29
CA ARG A 72 -8.28 7.92 -20.40
C ARG A 72 -7.30 6.81 -20.02
N ASN A 73 -7.75 5.55 -20.03
CA ASN A 73 -6.98 4.38 -19.62
C ASN A 73 -6.45 4.48 -18.18
N SER A 74 -7.24 5.05 -17.28
CA SER A 74 -6.93 5.04 -15.84
C SER A 74 -7.97 4.25 -15.06
N VAL A 75 -7.56 3.73 -13.91
CA VAL A 75 -8.45 3.17 -12.90
C VAL A 75 -8.36 4.07 -11.68
N ASP A 76 -9.47 4.74 -11.38
CA ASP A 76 -9.57 5.53 -10.17
C ASP A 76 -10.08 4.63 -9.04
N VAL A 77 -9.42 4.69 -7.89
CA VAL A 77 -9.76 3.92 -6.67
C VAL A 77 -10.07 4.91 -5.57
N ASP A 78 -11.33 4.94 -5.16
CA ASP A 78 -11.81 5.86 -4.12
C ASP A 78 -12.32 5.10 -2.91
N PHE A 79 -11.90 5.53 -1.72
CA PHE A 79 -12.35 5.01 -0.44
C PHE A 79 -13.11 6.08 0.33
N LYS A 80 -14.35 5.80 0.67
CA LYS A 80 -15.14 6.58 1.63
C LYS A 80 -15.40 5.72 2.86
N ALA A 81 -15.18 6.29 4.05
CA ALA A 81 -15.42 5.59 5.29
C ALA A 81 -16.16 6.48 6.29
N GLU A 82 -17.13 5.89 6.99
CA GLU A 82 -17.91 6.52 8.05
C GLU A 82 -17.88 5.61 9.29
N THR A 83 -17.71 6.19 10.46
CA THR A 83 -17.64 5.43 11.71
C THR A 83 -18.55 6.00 12.80
N THR A 84 -19.04 5.13 13.66
CA THR A 84 -19.90 5.51 14.81
C THR A 84 -19.09 5.93 16.04
N LYS A 85 -17.77 5.70 16.06
CA LYS A 85 -16.84 6.11 17.15
C LYS A 85 -15.48 6.47 16.56
N PRO A 86 -14.69 7.31 17.22
CA PRO A 86 -13.28 7.50 16.84
C PRO A 86 -12.55 6.17 16.72
N THR A 87 -11.87 5.96 15.60
CA THR A 87 -11.11 4.73 15.31
C THR A 87 -9.89 5.03 14.45
N VAL A 88 -9.00 4.07 14.31
CA VAL A 88 -7.83 4.15 13.41
C VAL A 88 -8.19 3.53 12.07
N LEU A 89 -7.93 4.27 11.00
CA LEU A 89 -8.19 3.80 9.64
C LEU A 89 -7.05 4.18 8.71
N ASN A 90 -6.57 3.21 7.92
CA ASN A 90 -5.64 3.44 6.82
C ASN A 90 -5.91 2.38 5.74
N LEU A 91 -6.63 2.78 4.70
CA LEU A 91 -7.04 1.90 3.60
C LEU A 91 -6.11 2.08 2.41
N THR A 92 -5.85 0.98 1.69
CA THR A 92 -5.07 0.99 0.47
C THR A 92 -5.56 -0.08 -0.50
N ASN A 93 -5.25 0.10 -1.78
CA ASN A 93 -5.28 -0.95 -2.77
C ASN A 93 -3.89 -1.60 -2.81
N HIS A 94 -3.82 -2.91 -2.58
CA HIS A 94 -2.56 -3.65 -2.52
C HIS A 94 -2.30 -4.46 -3.81
N SER A 95 -2.59 -3.88 -4.96
CA SER A 95 -2.33 -4.52 -6.25
C SER A 95 -0.85 -4.56 -6.58
N PHE A 96 -0.38 -5.68 -7.13
CA PHE A 96 0.94 -5.83 -7.71
C PHE A 96 0.83 -5.72 -9.23
N PHE A 97 1.75 -4.99 -9.85
CA PHE A 97 1.71 -4.71 -11.28
C PHE A 97 2.89 -5.36 -12.01
N ASN A 98 2.60 -6.05 -13.10
CA ASN A 98 3.55 -6.43 -14.11
C ASN A 98 3.05 -5.93 -15.47
N ILE A 99 3.64 -4.85 -15.96
CA ILE A 99 3.20 -4.18 -17.19
C ILE A 99 3.87 -4.72 -18.45
N SER A 100 4.60 -5.84 -18.36
CA SER A 100 5.24 -6.47 -19.53
C SER A 100 4.22 -6.98 -20.56
N GLY A 101 3.00 -7.33 -20.12
CA GLY A 101 1.99 -8.02 -20.93
C GLY A 101 2.28 -9.51 -21.14
N ASP A 102 3.31 -10.02 -20.48
CA ASP A 102 3.72 -11.42 -20.47
C ASP A 102 4.03 -11.84 -19.03
N LEU A 103 3.15 -12.65 -18.44
CA LEU A 103 3.26 -13.09 -17.06
C LEU A 103 4.39 -14.09 -16.81
N SER A 104 5.02 -14.64 -17.87
CA SER A 104 6.24 -15.44 -17.74
C SER A 104 7.48 -14.59 -17.44
N ARG A 105 7.43 -13.29 -17.68
CA ARG A 105 8.50 -12.35 -17.40
C ARG A 105 8.37 -11.77 -16.00
N THR A 106 9.50 -11.61 -15.34
CA THR A 106 9.57 -10.90 -14.05
C THR A 106 9.51 -9.38 -14.25
N VAL A 107 9.25 -8.65 -13.19
CA VAL A 107 9.27 -7.17 -13.17
C VAL A 107 10.70 -6.59 -13.10
N LEU A 108 11.72 -7.42 -12.95
CA LEU A 108 13.09 -6.99 -12.66
C LEU A 108 13.71 -6.14 -13.77
N SER A 109 13.28 -6.30 -15.02
CA SER A 109 13.73 -5.49 -16.18
C SER A 109 13.00 -4.16 -16.32
N GLN A 110 11.91 -3.94 -15.57
CA GLN A 110 11.13 -2.71 -15.64
C GLN A 110 11.84 -1.58 -14.90
N ASN A 111 11.69 -0.36 -15.42
CA ASN A 111 12.28 0.83 -14.83
C ASN A 111 11.26 1.49 -13.89
N LEU A 112 11.68 1.77 -12.68
CA LEU A 112 10.88 2.40 -11.65
C LEU A 112 11.45 3.77 -11.30
N TRP A 113 10.58 4.76 -11.21
CA TRP A 113 10.81 6.05 -10.59
C TRP A 113 9.81 6.25 -9.46
N ILE A 114 10.24 6.84 -8.34
CA ILE A 114 9.37 7.15 -7.19
C ILE A 114 9.63 8.58 -6.74
N ASP A 115 8.55 9.31 -6.50
CA ASP A 115 8.60 10.68 -5.97
C ASP A 115 8.92 10.70 -4.47
N SER A 116 10.06 10.12 -4.11
CA SER A 116 10.49 10.04 -2.72
C SER A 116 12.01 10.12 -2.60
N ASN A 117 12.47 10.75 -1.55
CA ASN A 117 13.89 10.77 -1.17
C ASN A 117 14.13 10.10 0.19
N ARG A 118 13.11 9.48 0.78
CA ARG A 118 13.18 8.77 2.09
C ARG A 118 12.31 7.54 2.11
N ILE A 119 12.77 6.53 2.84
CA ILE A 119 12.00 5.33 3.19
C ILE A 119 11.84 5.23 4.71
N ALA A 120 10.81 4.53 5.16
CA ALA A 120 10.72 4.13 6.56
C ALA A 120 11.74 3.01 6.84
N GLU A 121 12.48 3.13 7.97
CA GLU A 121 13.36 2.06 8.45
C GLU A 121 12.52 0.90 8.98
N TYR A 122 12.93 -0.32 8.65
CA TYR A 122 12.34 -1.54 9.20
C TYR A 122 13.33 -2.20 10.17
N ASP A 123 12.84 -2.65 11.32
CA ASP A 123 13.59 -3.46 12.26
C ASP A 123 13.68 -4.94 11.79
N LYS A 124 14.44 -5.77 12.51
CA LYS A 124 14.58 -7.20 12.19
C LYS A 124 13.27 -7.98 12.26
N GLY A 125 12.25 -7.46 12.92
CA GLY A 125 10.90 -8.01 12.98
C GLY A 125 10.01 -7.55 11.82
N LYS A 126 10.55 -6.79 10.87
CA LYS A 126 9.83 -6.16 9.75
C LYS A 126 8.77 -5.14 10.18
N ASN A 127 8.99 -4.50 11.33
CA ASN A 127 8.15 -3.38 11.77
C ASN A 127 8.81 -2.07 11.40
N VAL A 128 7.98 -1.05 11.17
CA VAL A 128 8.47 0.32 11.01
C VAL A 128 9.10 0.79 12.31
N ALA A 129 10.41 1.09 12.27
CA ALA A 129 11.21 1.43 13.46
C ALA A 129 11.06 2.89 13.92
N GLY A 130 10.20 3.67 13.26
CA GLY A 130 9.95 5.09 13.59
C GLY A 130 11.02 6.06 13.06
N LYS A 131 12.02 5.58 12.32
CA LYS A 131 13.04 6.40 11.67
C LYS A 131 12.83 6.47 10.16
N LEU A 132 13.33 7.54 9.56
CA LEU A 132 13.32 7.78 8.13
C LEU A 132 14.75 7.79 7.60
N LEU A 133 15.02 6.93 6.62
CA LEU A 133 16.33 6.81 5.97
C LEU A 133 16.32 7.54 4.62
N GLY A 134 17.38 8.29 4.34
CA GLY A 134 17.59 8.90 3.02
C GLY A 134 17.93 7.82 1.98
N VAL A 135 17.34 7.93 0.78
CA VAL A 135 17.58 6.93 -0.29
C VAL A 135 18.85 7.17 -1.11
N ARG A 136 19.44 8.36 -1.03
CA ARG A 136 20.60 8.75 -1.85
C ARG A 136 21.79 7.82 -1.61
N ASN A 137 22.37 7.32 -2.70
CA ASN A 137 23.48 6.35 -2.68
C ASN A 137 23.14 5.00 -2.04
N THR A 138 21.85 4.63 -1.99
CA THR A 138 21.39 3.31 -1.55
C THR A 138 20.70 2.58 -2.70
N PRO A 139 20.41 1.27 -2.58
CA PRO A 139 19.61 0.55 -3.56
C PRO A 139 18.20 1.14 -3.75
N PHE A 140 17.66 1.84 -2.75
CA PHE A 140 16.33 2.45 -2.76
C PHE A 140 16.26 3.80 -3.49
N ASP A 141 17.34 4.29 -4.08
CA ASP A 141 17.34 5.55 -4.82
C ASP A 141 16.64 5.40 -6.18
N PHE A 142 15.32 5.57 -6.18
CA PHE A 142 14.48 5.66 -7.37
C PHE A 142 14.10 7.11 -7.72
N THR A 143 14.85 8.10 -7.24
CA THR A 143 14.67 9.52 -7.61
C THR A 143 14.93 9.79 -9.09
N LYS A 144 15.60 8.87 -9.76
CA LYS A 144 15.72 8.74 -11.22
C LYS A 144 15.26 7.34 -11.63
N PRO A 145 14.77 7.15 -12.87
CA PRO A 145 14.36 5.82 -13.32
C PRO A 145 15.51 4.81 -13.26
N HIS A 146 15.28 3.68 -12.60
CA HIS A 146 16.21 2.56 -12.53
C HIS A 146 15.49 1.24 -12.71
N GLN A 147 16.14 0.27 -13.34
CA GLN A 147 15.64 -1.11 -13.38
C GLN A 147 15.55 -1.68 -11.97
N ILE A 148 14.41 -2.31 -11.66
CA ILE A 148 14.13 -2.89 -10.33
C ILE A 148 15.20 -3.93 -9.98
N GLY A 149 15.51 -4.85 -10.89
CA GLY A 149 16.46 -5.95 -10.65
C GLY A 149 17.92 -5.52 -10.53
N LYS A 150 18.29 -4.30 -10.96
CA LYS A 150 19.70 -3.90 -11.03
C LYS A 150 20.38 -3.82 -9.66
N ARG A 151 19.63 -3.54 -8.61
CA ARG A 151 20.15 -3.30 -7.26
C ARG A 151 19.42 -4.07 -6.17
N ILE A 152 18.44 -4.93 -6.53
CA ILE A 152 17.61 -5.65 -5.56
C ILE A 152 18.43 -6.64 -4.71
N ASP A 153 19.53 -7.17 -5.28
CA ASP A 153 20.41 -8.12 -4.61
C ASP A 153 21.68 -7.44 -4.03
N SER A 154 21.68 -6.11 -3.89
CA SER A 154 22.79 -5.39 -3.27
C SER A 154 22.94 -5.78 -1.79
N ASP A 155 24.19 -5.75 -1.31
CA ASP A 155 24.48 -5.92 0.13
C ASP A 155 24.04 -4.68 0.90
N ASP A 156 22.77 -4.67 1.31
CA ASP A 156 22.13 -3.59 2.03
C ASP A 156 21.25 -4.15 3.15
N ALA A 157 21.42 -3.59 4.36
CA ALA A 157 20.76 -4.07 5.56
C ALA A 157 19.23 -4.04 5.48
N GLN A 158 18.67 -3.03 4.81
CA GLN A 158 17.22 -2.89 4.67
C GLN A 158 16.66 -3.87 3.62
N LEU A 159 17.36 -4.10 2.51
CA LEU A 159 16.99 -5.16 1.56
C LEU A 159 17.04 -6.54 2.23
N ALA A 160 18.05 -6.80 3.06
CA ALA A 160 18.18 -8.08 3.78
C ALA A 160 17.01 -8.32 4.76
N VAL A 161 16.52 -7.28 5.43
CA VAL A 161 15.40 -7.38 6.36
C VAL A 161 14.12 -7.82 5.65
N THR A 162 13.81 -7.25 4.50
CA THR A 162 12.54 -7.48 3.79
C THR A 162 12.64 -8.54 2.70
N GLY A 163 13.85 -8.89 2.27
CA GLY A 163 14.07 -9.80 1.15
C GLY A 163 13.83 -9.14 -0.21
N GLY A 164 14.08 -7.84 -0.31
CA GLY A 164 13.87 -7.03 -1.50
C GLY A 164 13.25 -5.67 -1.17
N TYR A 165 12.62 -5.03 -2.16
CA TYR A 165 11.95 -3.74 -1.98
C TYR A 165 10.54 -3.93 -1.41
N ASP A 166 10.38 -3.76 -0.10
CA ASP A 166 9.09 -3.84 0.61
C ASP A 166 8.94 -2.68 1.61
N HIS A 167 9.46 -1.52 1.25
CA HIS A 167 9.53 -0.36 2.14
C HIS A 167 8.48 0.68 1.80
N SER A 168 8.00 1.37 2.84
CA SER A 168 7.17 2.55 2.66
C SER A 168 8.03 3.73 2.22
N PHE A 169 7.79 4.24 1.01
CA PHE A 169 8.39 5.45 0.48
C PHE A 169 7.58 6.68 0.91
N LEU A 170 8.25 7.68 1.47
CA LEU A 170 7.60 8.93 1.85
C LEU A 170 7.58 9.88 0.66
N LEU A 171 6.41 10.09 0.09
CA LEU A 171 6.24 10.97 -1.06
C LEU A 171 6.65 12.40 -0.73
N ARG A 172 7.27 13.10 -1.69
CA ARG A 172 7.62 14.52 -1.57
C ARG A 172 6.40 15.42 -1.71
N HIS A 173 5.39 14.98 -2.48
CA HIS A 173 4.16 15.71 -2.75
C HIS A 173 2.92 14.89 -2.36
N PRO A 174 2.75 14.53 -1.07
CA PRO A 174 1.62 13.73 -0.64
C PRO A 174 0.30 14.49 -0.83
N GLY A 175 -0.70 13.82 -1.41
CA GLY A 175 -2.03 14.41 -1.64
C GLY A 175 -2.11 15.36 -2.85
N ASP A 176 -1.03 15.61 -3.57
CA ASP A 176 -1.07 16.41 -4.81
C ASP A 176 -1.22 15.50 -6.04
N MET A 177 -2.45 15.31 -6.48
CA MET A 177 -2.81 14.46 -7.62
C MET A 177 -2.24 14.95 -8.98
N ARG A 178 -1.62 16.12 -9.05
CA ARG A 178 -0.93 16.62 -10.25
C ARG A 178 0.46 16.04 -10.40
N ASN A 179 1.04 15.53 -9.32
CA ASN A 179 2.37 14.94 -9.30
C ASN A 179 2.24 13.42 -9.15
N PRO A 180 2.81 12.61 -10.06
CA PRO A 180 2.80 11.18 -9.90
C PRO A 180 3.60 10.75 -8.67
N ALA A 181 3.08 9.80 -7.91
CA ALA A 181 3.78 9.17 -6.80
C ALA A 181 4.87 8.20 -7.28
N ALA A 182 4.58 7.48 -8.37
CA ALA A 182 5.52 6.55 -8.99
C ALA A 182 5.22 6.39 -10.50
N ILE A 183 6.26 6.04 -11.26
CA ILE A 183 6.15 5.69 -12.68
C ILE A 183 6.91 4.39 -12.90
N LEU A 184 6.21 3.39 -13.45
CA LEU A 184 6.78 2.13 -13.89
C LEU A 184 6.77 2.08 -15.42
N TYR A 185 7.90 1.74 -16.04
CA TYR A 185 8.05 1.65 -17.48
C TYR A 185 8.70 0.33 -17.90
N ASP A 186 8.10 -0.37 -18.84
CA ASP A 186 8.65 -1.57 -19.47
C ASP A 186 9.13 -1.25 -20.90
N ALA A 187 10.44 -1.25 -21.09
CA ALA A 187 11.06 -0.87 -22.37
C ALA A 187 10.73 -1.83 -23.52
N GLN A 188 10.44 -3.09 -23.22
CA GLN A 188 10.17 -4.10 -24.24
C GLN A 188 8.73 -3.99 -24.77
N SER A 189 7.76 -3.77 -23.92
CA SER A 189 6.34 -3.61 -24.31
C SER A 189 5.97 -2.16 -24.64
N GLY A 190 6.80 -1.19 -24.22
CA GLY A 190 6.51 0.24 -24.32
C GLY A 190 5.43 0.74 -23.35
N ARG A 191 4.94 -0.12 -22.45
CA ARG A 191 3.88 0.28 -21.50
C ARG A 191 4.43 1.09 -20.36
N THR A 192 3.62 2.03 -19.90
CA THR A 192 3.89 2.86 -18.70
C THR A 192 2.69 2.79 -17.78
N LEU A 193 2.95 2.62 -16.49
CA LEU A 193 1.99 2.81 -15.42
C LEU A 193 2.40 4.03 -14.60
N THR A 194 1.48 4.95 -14.40
CA THR A 194 1.65 6.14 -13.56
C THR A 194 0.68 6.03 -12.37
N VAL A 195 1.20 6.23 -11.17
CA VAL A 195 0.45 6.19 -9.91
C VAL A 195 0.51 7.56 -9.25
#